data_863d68683f68b617e46689dc6652c7ab
#
_entry.id   863d68683f68b617e46689dc6652c7ab
#
_cell.length_a   1.000
_cell.length_b   1.000
_cell.length_c   1.000
_cell.angle_alpha   90.00
_cell.angle_beta   90.00
_cell.angle_gamma   90.00
#
_symmetry.space_group_name_H-M   'P 1'
#
loop_
_entity.id
_entity.type
_entity.pdbx_description
1 polymer ?
#
loop_
_entity_poly.entity_id
_entity_poly.type
_entity_poly.pdbx_seq_one_letter_code
_entity_poly.pdbx_strand_id
1 'polypeptide(L)'
;MNETDLKAFNEHRSLLFSIAYRMLGAVMDAEDMVQETFLRWQNTDREDVQSVKAWLSTVITRLCINHLNSARVQRETYVGPWLPEPLVTELSIDSFEISSLSDSLSLAFLVLLENLNPTERAVFILREVFRYEFSEIAPIVEKTEENCRQILARARKHVETRRPRFDTSPEKAEELITNFQQAVLTGKLDNLLSLLAKDVVLVSDGGGKARAVLRPVIGDDHVARLLIGATQKFGSKTQILRNAQINGLPGFVSFEGNQATRVIAFGIRNGRVQSLFIVTNPDKLRHLRPNR
;
A
#
# COMPACT_ATOMS: atom_id res chain seq x y z
N MET A 1 -16.85 -12.89 -27.42
CA MET A 1 -15.44 -12.60 -27.03
C MET A 1 -14.55 -13.62 -27.72
N ASN A 2 -13.56 -13.16 -28.42
CA ASN A 2 -12.58 -14.01 -29.11
C ASN A 2 -11.49 -14.43 -28.08
N GLU A 3 -10.94 -15.65 -28.20
CA GLU A 3 -9.87 -16.14 -27.32
C GLU A 3 -8.63 -15.23 -27.36
N THR A 4 -8.38 -14.60 -28.50
CA THR A 4 -7.32 -13.58 -28.68
C THR A 4 -7.52 -12.35 -27.79
N ASP A 5 -8.74 -11.88 -27.62
CA ASP A 5 -9.07 -10.69 -26.80
C ASP A 5 -8.86 -10.96 -25.32
N LEU A 6 -9.23 -12.15 -24.86
CA LEU A 6 -9.00 -12.57 -23.48
C LEU A 6 -7.51 -12.70 -23.18
N LYS A 7 -6.74 -13.27 -24.11
CA LYS A 7 -5.30 -13.38 -23.99
C LYS A 7 -4.64 -12.00 -23.92
N ALA A 8 -4.98 -11.10 -24.85
CA ALA A 8 -4.46 -9.73 -24.87
C ALA A 8 -4.75 -8.95 -23.58
N PHE A 9 -5.95 -9.12 -22.98
CA PHE A 9 -6.26 -8.53 -21.69
C PHE A 9 -5.43 -9.13 -20.56
N ASN A 10 -5.34 -10.47 -20.51
CA ASN A 10 -4.64 -11.18 -19.44
C ASN A 10 -3.14 -10.85 -19.40
N GLU A 11 -2.51 -10.62 -20.55
CA GLU A 11 -1.12 -10.17 -20.66
C GLU A 11 -0.88 -8.81 -19.93
N HIS A 12 -1.92 -7.99 -19.81
CA HIS A 12 -1.82 -6.67 -19.16
C HIS A 12 -2.50 -6.60 -17.78
N ARG A 13 -3.17 -7.67 -17.32
CA ARG A 13 -3.95 -7.67 -16.08
C ARG A 13 -3.13 -7.25 -14.86
N SER A 14 -1.91 -7.75 -14.72
CA SER A 14 -1.02 -7.39 -13.61
C SER A 14 -0.60 -5.91 -13.63
N LEU A 15 -0.36 -5.35 -14.81
CA LEU A 15 -0.11 -3.92 -14.99
C LEU A 15 -1.32 -3.08 -14.57
N LEU A 16 -2.52 -3.47 -15.01
CA LEU A 16 -3.77 -2.78 -14.69
C LEU A 16 -4.02 -2.78 -13.18
N PHE A 17 -3.92 -3.94 -12.53
CA PHE A 17 -4.03 -4.04 -11.08
C PHE A 17 -3.00 -3.15 -10.38
N SER A 18 -1.76 -3.17 -10.86
CA SER A 18 -0.66 -2.39 -10.29
C SER A 18 -0.90 -0.87 -10.39
N ILE A 19 -1.48 -0.39 -11.50
CA ILE A 19 -1.90 1.01 -11.66
C ILE A 19 -3.04 1.32 -10.68
N ALA A 20 -4.11 0.51 -10.70
CA ALA A 20 -5.30 0.73 -9.89
C ALA A 20 -4.99 0.72 -8.39
N TYR A 21 -4.22 -0.26 -7.92
CA TYR A 21 -3.86 -0.35 -6.51
C TYR A 21 -3.02 0.86 -6.03
N ARG A 22 -2.08 1.36 -6.84
CA ARG A 22 -1.32 2.58 -6.49
C ARG A 22 -2.18 3.83 -6.53
N MET A 23 -3.17 3.85 -7.40
CA MET A 23 -4.15 4.94 -7.46
C MET A 23 -5.09 4.94 -6.24
N LEU A 24 -5.60 3.77 -5.86
CA LEU A 24 -6.73 3.66 -4.91
C LEU A 24 -6.29 3.29 -3.50
N GLY A 25 -5.18 2.52 -3.37
CA GLY A 25 -4.70 1.99 -2.09
C GLY A 25 -5.61 0.93 -1.47
N ALA A 26 -6.58 0.41 -2.22
CA ALA A 26 -7.51 -0.63 -1.81
C ALA A 26 -7.46 -1.79 -2.82
N VAL A 27 -7.28 -3.00 -2.32
CA VAL A 27 -7.16 -4.22 -3.14
C VAL A 27 -8.49 -4.52 -3.84
N MET A 28 -9.58 -4.46 -3.09
CA MET A 28 -10.91 -4.76 -3.62
C MET A 28 -11.31 -3.74 -4.70
N ASP A 29 -11.14 -2.44 -4.44
CA ASP A 29 -11.44 -1.40 -5.43
C ASP A 29 -10.56 -1.54 -6.68
N ALA A 30 -9.28 -1.94 -6.51
CA ALA A 30 -8.38 -2.17 -7.65
C ALA A 30 -8.84 -3.35 -8.53
N GLU A 31 -9.27 -4.46 -7.92
CA GLU A 31 -9.85 -5.60 -8.66
C GLU A 31 -11.15 -5.21 -9.37
N ASP A 32 -12.02 -4.42 -8.72
CA ASP A 32 -13.25 -3.91 -9.32
C ASP A 32 -12.96 -3.04 -10.56
N MET A 33 -11.94 -2.16 -10.47
CA MET A 33 -11.54 -1.35 -11.63
C MET A 33 -10.95 -2.20 -12.77
N VAL A 34 -10.20 -3.25 -12.44
CA VAL A 34 -9.69 -4.21 -13.43
C VAL A 34 -10.85 -4.93 -14.12
N GLN A 35 -11.85 -5.39 -13.36
CA GLN A 35 -13.02 -6.04 -13.90
C GLN A 35 -13.85 -5.09 -14.78
N GLU A 36 -14.10 -3.87 -14.36
CA GLU A 36 -14.79 -2.86 -15.16
C GLU A 36 -14.03 -2.54 -16.46
N THR A 37 -12.68 -2.49 -16.40
CA THR A 37 -11.84 -2.31 -17.59
C THR A 37 -11.99 -3.47 -18.56
N PHE A 38 -12.09 -4.71 -18.04
CA PHE A 38 -12.35 -5.89 -18.86
C PHE A 38 -13.70 -5.83 -19.55
N LEU A 39 -14.76 -5.46 -18.84
CA LEU A 39 -16.10 -5.32 -19.43
C LEU A 39 -16.11 -4.27 -20.55
N ARG A 40 -15.43 -3.15 -20.39
CA ARG A 40 -15.27 -2.15 -21.45
C ARG A 40 -14.46 -2.67 -22.62
N TRP A 41 -13.39 -3.42 -22.34
CA TRP A 41 -12.59 -4.07 -23.38
C TRP A 41 -13.44 -5.03 -24.21
N GLN A 42 -14.33 -5.81 -23.60
CA GLN A 42 -15.24 -6.72 -24.31
C GLN A 42 -16.14 -6.01 -25.31
N ASN A 43 -16.60 -4.80 -24.98
CA ASN A 43 -17.58 -4.03 -25.76
C ASN A 43 -16.95 -3.00 -26.72
N THR A 44 -15.62 -2.95 -26.80
CA THR A 44 -14.89 -1.99 -27.65
C THR A 44 -14.69 -2.56 -29.05
N ASP A 45 -14.88 -1.75 -30.07
CA ASP A 45 -14.45 -2.06 -31.43
C ASP A 45 -12.91 -2.00 -31.48
N ARG A 46 -12.29 -3.05 -32.07
CA ARG A 46 -10.84 -3.20 -32.15
C ARG A 46 -10.20 -2.45 -33.29
N GLU A 47 -10.99 -2.09 -34.30
CA GLU A 47 -10.46 -1.44 -35.51
C GLU A 47 -9.80 -0.10 -35.18
N ASP A 48 -10.28 0.58 -34.13
CA ASP A 48 -9.75 1.89 -33.69
C ASP A 48 -8.62 1.77 -32.63
N VAL A 49 -8.28 0.55 -32.16
CA VAL A 49 -7.29 0.37 -31.09
C VAL A 49 -5.89 0.13 -31.64
N GLN A 50 -5.09 1.21 -31.70
CA GLN A 50 -3.69 1.13 -32.16
C GLN A 50 -2.78 0.38 -31.17
N SER A 51 -3.01 0.48 -29.87
CA SER A 51 -2.25 -0.21 -28.82
C SER A 51 -3.16 -0.66 -27.68
N VAL A 52 -3.24 -1.98 -27.48
CA VAL A 52 -4.01 -2.59 -26.39
C VAL A 52 -3.56 -2.06 -25.04
N LYS A 53 -2.24 -2.04 -24.79
CA LYS A 53 -1.66 -1.53 -23.54
C LYS A 53 -2.08 -0.07 -23.27
N ALA A 54 -1.95 0.80 -24.27
CA ALA A 54 -2.28 2.22 -24.12
C ALA A 54 -3.78 2.42 -23.85
N TRP A 55 -4.64 1.71 -24.59
CA TRP A 55 -6.09 1.76 -24.39
C TRP A 55 -6.51 1.31 -23.00
N LEU A 56 -6.04 0.13 -22.57
CA LEU A 56 -6.35 -0.45 -21.25
C LEU A 56 -5.84 0.46 -20.12
N SER A 57 -4.62 0.98 -20.23
CA SER A 57 -4.05 1.90 -19.24
C SER A 57 -4.81 3.22 -19.15
N THR A 58 -5.35 3.71 -20.29
CA THR A 58 -6.21 4.89 -20.33
C THR A 58 -7.50 4.63 -19.57
N VAL A 59 -8.17 3.53 -19.88
CA VAL A 59 -9.46 3.20 -19.27
C VAL A 59 -9.33 3.02 -17.77
N ILE A 60 -8.37 2.18 -17.31
CA ILE A 60 -8.21 1.93 -15.87
C ILE A 60 -7.84 3.20 -15.09
N THR A 61 -6.98 4.04 -15.66
CA THR A 61 -6.57 5.29 -14.98
C THR A 61 -7.75 6.25 -14.85
N ARG A 62 -8.56 6.42 -15.89
CA ARG A 62 -9.77 7.26 -15.85
C ARG A 62 -10.80 6.73 -14.87
N LEU A 63 -11.01 5.41 -14.83
CA LEU A 63 -11.87 4.78 -13.84
C LEU A 63 -11.39 5.09 -12.41
N CYS A 64 -10.09 4.95 -12.13
CA CYS A 64 -9.52 5.26 -10.83
C CYS A 64 -9.66 6.75 -10.47
N ILE A 65 -9.43 7.67 -11.42
CA ILE A 65 -9.62 9.12 -11.19
C ILE A 65 -11.08 9.41 -10.82
N ASN A 66 -12.04 8.83 -11.55
CA ASN A 66 -13.47 9.03 -11.28
C ASN A 66 -13.87 8.45 -9.93
N HIS A 67 -13.37 7.25 -9.59
CA HIS A 67 -13.59 6.62 -8.30
C HIS A 67 -13.08 7.51 -7.16
N LEU A 68 -11.87 8.02 -7.25
CA LEU A 68 -11.27 8.91 -6.24
C LEU A 68 -12.03 10.23 -6.08
N ASN A 69 -12.54 10.80 -7.16
CA ASN A 69 -13.35 12.01 -7.10
C ASN A 69 -14.69 11.75 -6.37
N SER A 70 -15.31 10.59 -6.56
CA SER A 70 -16.54 10.21 -5.85
C SER A 70 -16.28 9.80 -4.39
N ALA A 71 -15.18 9.08 -4.13
CA ALA A 71 -14.81 8.61 -2.80
C ALA A 71 -14.25 9.72 -1.87
N ARG A 72 -13.89 10.89 -2.41
CA ARG A 72 -13.35 12.01 -1.62
C ARG A 72 -14.27 12.40 -0.47
N VAL A 73 -15.57 12.45 -0.70
CA VAL A 73 -16.57 12.78 0.32
C VAL A 73 -16.59 11.73 1.46
N GLN A 74 -16.41 10.45 1.12
CA GLN A 74 -16.37 9.38 2.14
C GLN A 74 -15.09 9.43 2.97
N ARG A 75 -13.96 9.85 2.40
CA ARG A 75 -12.69 9.98 3.12
C ARG A 75 -12.64 11.15 4.09
N GLU A 76 -13.38 12.22 3.83
CA GLU A 76 -13.52 13.37 4.76
C GLU A 76 -14.18 12.96 6.08
N THR A 77 -14.94 11.87 6.10
CA THR A 77 -15.59 11.32 7.30
C THR A 77 -14.84 10.13 7.93
N TYR A 78 -13.68 9.76 7.39
CA TYR A 78 -12.92 8.61 7.86
C TYR A 78 -12.32 8.85 9.26
N VAL A 79 -12.52 7.88 10.16
CA VAL A 79 -12.10 8.00 11.56
C VAL A 79 -10.65 7.58 11.73
N GLY A 80 -9.79 8.54 12.06
CA GLY A 80 -8.36 8.34 12.30
C GLY A 80 -7.52 8.34 11.02
N PRO A 81 -6.23 7.98 11.10
CA PRO A 81 -5.36 7.88 9.94
C PRO A 81 -5.84 6.78 8.99
N TRP A 82 -5.82 7.10 7.72
CA TRP A 82 -6.10 6.11 6.68
C TRP A 82 -4.78 5.47 6.21
N LEU A 83 -4.72 4.14 6.18
CA LEU A 83 -3.64 3.37 5.59
C LEU A 83 -4.17 2.54 4.41
N PRO A 84 -3.37 2.27 3.38
CA PRO A 84 -3.75 1.35 2.30
C PRO A 84 -4.12 -0.05 2.83
N GLU A 85 -4.94 -0.77 2.09
CA GLU A 85 -5.13 -2.20 2.33
C GLU A 85 -3.80 -2.93 2.11
N PRO A 86 -3.38 -3.78 3.07
CA PRO A 86 -2.07 -4.41 2.97
C PRO A 86 -2.03 -5.47 1.86
N LEU A 87 -1.04 -5.37 0.97
CA LEU A 87 -0.65 -6.46 0.08
C LEU A 87 0.36 -7.33 0.82
N VAL A 88 -0.05 -8.55 1.13
CA VAL A 88 0.77 -9.52 1.86
C VAL A 88 1.33 -10.53 0.86
N THR A 89 2.65 -10.64 0.79
CA THR A 89 3.35 -11.68 0.05
C THR A 89 4.09 -12.58 1.03
N GLU A 90 4.08 -13.88 0.77
CA GLU A 90 4.88 -14.82 1.55
C GLU A 90 6.38 -14.51 1.33
N LEU A 91 7.20 -14.82 2.34
CA LEU A 91 8.66 -14.74 2.26
C LEU A 91 9.25 -15.86 1.35
N SER A 92 8.57 -16.22 0.27
CA SER A 92 9.05 -17.21 -0.67
C SER A 92 9.91 -16.59 -1.77
N ILE A 93 10.96 -17.30 -2.12
CA ILE A 93 12.02 -16.92 -3.08
C ILE A 93 11.49 -16.62 -4.49
N ASP A 94 10.27 -17.02 -4.82
CA ASP A 94 9.69 -16.92 -6.17
C ASP A 94 8.96 -15.59 -6.46
N SER A 95 8.92 -14.64 -5.52
CA SER A 95 8.26 -13.33 -5.73
C SER A 95 9.17 -12.29 -6.41
N PHE A 96 10.04 -12.73 -7.31
CA PHE A 96 11.03 -11.87 -7.98
C PHE A 96 10.40 -10.77 -8.88
N GLU A 97 9.20 -10.99 -9.40
CA GLU A 97 8.49 -9.98 -10.20
C GLU A 97 7.95 -8.81 -9.38
N ILE A 98 7.71 -8.99 -8.08
CA ILE A 98 7.25 -7.93 -7.18
C ILE A 98 8.42 -7.09 -6.65
N SER A 99 9.63 -7.63 -6.64
CA SER A 99 10.81 -6.98 -6.04
C SER A 99 11.27 -5.71 -6.77
N SER A 100 11.15 -5.65 -8.09
CA SER A 100 11.55 -4.46 -8.87
C SER A 100 10.60 -3.26 -8.69
N LEU A 101 9.40 -3.49 -8.17
CA LEU A 101 8.36 -2.49 -7.88
C LEU A 101 8.16 -2.25 -6.38
N SER A 102 8.94 -2.95 -5.51
CA SER A 102 8.72 -2.98 -4.06
C SER A 102 8.72 -1.59 -3.40
N ASP A 103 9.66 -0.73 -3.76
CA ASP A 103 9.75 0.62 -3.21
C ASP A 103 8.53 1.48 -3.52
N SER A 104 7.94 1.30 -4.71
CA SER A 104 6.76 2.05 -5.15
C SER A 104 5.43 1.45 -4.66
N LEU A 105 5.48 0.29 -3.98
CA LEU A 105 4.34 -0.34 -3.31
C LEU A 105 4.38 -0.15 -1.80
N SER A 106 5.48 0.39 -1.23
CA SER A 106 5.59 0.52 0.22
C SER A 106 4.42 1.32 0.81
N LEU A 107 3.92 0.88 1.98
CA LEU A 107 2.84 1.59 2.69
C LEU A 107 3.19 3.07 2.89
N ALA A 108 4.45 3.36 3.22
CA ALA A 108 4.92 4.73 3.37
C ALA A 108 4.75 5.56 2.09
N PHE A 109 5.10 4.98 0.93
CA PHE A 109 4.95 5.65 -0.35
C PHE A 109 3.48 5.84 -0.72
N LEU A 110 2.64 4.81 -0.54
CA LEU A 110 1.20 4.89 -0.82
C LEU A 110 0.51 5.95 0.06
N VAL A 111 0.89 6.06 1.34
CA VAL A 111 0.41 7.12 2.24
C VAL A 111 0.79 8.52 1.73
N LEU A 112 1.98 8.67 1.14
CA LEU A 112 2.36 9.96 0.56
C LEU A 112 1.51 10.33 -0.66
N LEU A 113 1.14 9.35 -1.48
CA LEU A 113 0.27 9.56 -2.63
C LEU A 113 -1.14 10.05 -2.23
N GLU A 114 -1.60 9.76 -1.00
CA GLU A 114 -2.90 10.26 -0.51
C GLU A 114 -2.96 11.80 -0.41
N ASN A 115 -1.81 12.46 -0.32
CA ASN A 115 -1.75 13.93 -0.30
C ASN A 115 -1.87 14.57 -1.69
N LEU A 116 -1.87 13.75 -2.75
CA LEU A 116 -2.04 14.21 -4.13
C LEU A 116 -3.52 14.17 -4.53
N ASN A 117 -3.96 15.14 -5.31
CA ASN A 117 -5.27 15.02 -5.95
C ASN A 117 -5.27 13.88 -7.00
N PRO A 118 -6.44 13.38 -7.44
CA PRO A 118 -6.51 12.22 -8.32
C PRO A 118 -5.70 12.38 -9.63
N THR A 119 -5.71 13.54 -10.24
CA THR A 119 -4.95 13.81 -11.47
C THR A 119 -3.45 13.88 -11.20
N GLU A 120 -3.02 14.55 -10.13
CA GLU A 120 -1.61 14.60 -9.72
C GLU A 120 -1.07 13.21 -9.43
N ARG A 121 -1.85 12.39 -8.74
CA ARG A 121 -1.52 10.99 -8.44
C ARG A 121 -1.36 10.18 -9.73
N ALA A 122 -2.29 10.29 -10.67
CA ALA A 122 -2.22 9.59 -11.95
C ALA A 122 -0.96 9.98 -12.75
N VAL A 123 -0.71 11.27 -12.94
CA VAL A 123 0.49 11.76 -13.67
C VAL A 123 1.77 11.28 -12.98
N PHE A 124 1.84 11.35 -11.66
CA PHE A 124 3.00 10.92 -10.88
C PHE A 124 3.24 9.41 -11.04
N ILE A 125 2.23 8.58 -10.85
CA ILE A 125 2.34 7.11 -10.93
C ILE A 125 2.70 6.69 -12.35
N LEU A 126 2.02 7.18 -13.37
CA LEU A 126 2.30 6.82 -14.76
C LEU A 126 3.74 7.20 -15.16
N ARG A 127 4.21 8.40 -14.78
CA ARG A 127 5.57 8.84 -15.15
C ARG A 127 6.67 8.20 -14.30
N GLU A 128 6.55 8.24 -12.97
CA GLU A 128 7.62 7.84 -12.06
C GLU A 128 7.73 6.34 -11.87
N VAL A 129 6.60 5.65 -11.85
CA VAL A 129 6.56 4.21 -11.61
C VAL A 129 6.55 3.43 -12.92
N PHE A 130 5.66 3.78 -13.83
CA PHE A 130 5.45 3.02 -15.08
C PHE A 130 6.21 3.55 -16.29
N ARG A 131 6.90 4.70 -16.16
CA ARG A 131 7.77 5.29 -17.19
C ARG A 131 7.06 5.67 -18.48
N TYR A 132 5.77 6.00 -18.42
CA TYR A 132 5.04 6.53 -19.56
C TYR A 132 5.60 7.89 -19.98
N GLU A 133 5.60 8.16 -21.27
CA GLU A 133 5.97 9.48 -21.79
C GLU A 133 4.82 10.49 -21.60
N PHE A 134 5.14 11.79 -21.57
CA PHE A 134 4.11 12.82 -21.39
C PHE A 134 3.10 12.85 -22.54
N SER A 135 3.52 12.48 -23.75
CA SER A 135 2.64 12.30 -24.91
C SER A 135 1.60 11.19 -24.69
N GLU A 136 1.94 10.16 -23.92
CA GLU A 136 1.01 9.07 -23.56
C GLU A 136 0.13 9.46 -22.37
N ILE A 137 0.69 10.19 -21.37
CA ILE A 137 -0.03 10.61 -20.16
C ILE A 137 -1.07 11.70 -20.47
N ALA A 138 -0.71 12.65 -21.32
CA ALA A 138 -1.55 13.83 -21.63
C ALA A 138 -2.98 13.46 -22.06
N PRO A 139 -3.19 12.55 -23.04
CA PRO A 139 -4.54 12.12 -23.42
C PRO A 139 -5.25 11.31 -22.33
N ILE A 140 -4.53 10.57 -21.46
CA ILE A 140 -5.11 9.80 -20.36
C ILE A 140 -5.80 10.74 -19.36
N VAL A 141 -5.11 11.81 -18.95
CA VAL A 141 -5.59 12.75 -17.92
C VAL A 141 -6.28 13.99 -18.50
N GLU A 142 -6.46 14.05 -19.83
CA GLU A 142 -7.12 15.16 -20.54
C GLU A 142 -6.45 16.52 -20.27
N LYS A 143 -5.13 16.54 -20.36
CA LYS A 143 -4.29 17.72 -20.19
C LYS A 143 -3.30 17.84 -21.36
N THR A 144 -2.64 18.99 -21.46
CA THR A 144 -1.48 19.13 -22.35
C THR A 144 -0.24 18.51 -21.73
N GLU A 145 0.75 18.13 -22.55
CA GLU A 145 2.03 17.62 -22.04
C GLU A 145 2.73 18.61 -21.10
N GLU A 146 2.69 19.90 -21.44
CA GLU A 146 3.27 20.97 -20.62
C GLU A 146 2.61 21.02 -19.24
N ASN A 147 1.26 20.93 -19.18
CA ASN A 147 0.54 20.88 -17.92
C ASN A 147 0.88 19.61 -17.13
N CYS A 148 1.05 18.46 -17.80
CA CYS A 148 1.51 17.22 -17.13
C CYS A 148 2.91 17.38 -16.51
N ARG A 149 3.85 18.07 -17.18
CA ARG A 149 5.18 18.38 -16.60
C ARG A 149 5.06 19.28 -15.36
N GLN A 150 4.19 20.29 -15.39
CA GLN A 150 3.95 21.17 -14.22
C GLN A 150 3.28 20.42 -13.07
N ILE A 151 2.31 19.56 -13.36
CA ILE A 151 1.65 18.70 -12.39
C ILE A 151 2.68 17.78 -11.73
N LEU A 152 3.52 17.10 -12.52
CA LEU A 152 4.57 16.23 -11.99
C LEU A 152 5.56 16.97 -11.09
N ALA A 153 5.99 18.17 -11.49
CA ALA A 153 6.93 18.97 -10.69
C ALA A 153 6.34 19.30 -9.30
N ARG A 154 5.06 19.65 -9.23
CA ARG A 154 4.35 19.87 -7.94
C ARG A 154 4.22 18.58 -7.14
N ALA A 155 3.79 17.49 -7.78
CA ALA A 155 3.65 16.18 -7.12
C ALA A 155 4.98 15.67 -6.54
N ARG A 156 6.09 15.80 -7.29
CA ARG A 156 7.43 15.47 -6.79
C ARG A 156 7.79 16.23 -5.51
N LYS A 157 7.54 17.53 -5.48
CA LYS A 157 7.82 18.35 -4.29
C LYS A 157 7.07 17.85 -3.05
N HIS A 158 5.84 17.36 -3.23
CA HIS A 158 5.06 16.79 -2.13
C HIS A 158 5.56 15.40 -1.69
N VAL A 159 6.07 14.59 -2.60
CA VAL A 159 6.49 13.21 -2.34
C VAL A 159 7.95 13.13 -1.91
N GLU A 160 8.89 13.81 -2.58
CA GLU A 160 10.34 13.69 -2.35
C GLU A 160 10.78 14.17 -0.95
N THR A 161 10.13 15.22 -0.41
CA THR A 161 10.43 15.74 0.93
C THR A 161 10.10 14.77 2.06
N ARG A 162 9.36 13.69 1.78
CA ARG A 162 8.81 12.79 2.80
C ARG A 162 9.06 11.31 2.52
N ARG A 163 9.74 10.94 1.41
CA ARG A 163 9.97 9.54 1.04
C ARG A 163 10.98 8.87 1.98
N PRO A 164 10.56 7.99 2.89
CA PRO A 164 11.49 7.24 3.73
C PRO A 164 12.25 6.25 2.84
N ARG A 165 13.57 6.14 3.06
CA ARG A 165 14.39 5.08 2.47
C ARG A 165 14.63 4.04 3.53
N PHE A 166 14.31 2.78 3.22
CA PHE A 166 14.56 1.64 4.09
C PHE A 166 15.69 0.82 3.49
N ASP A 167 16.65 0.41 4.31
CA ASP A 167 17.95 -0.14 3.88
C ASP A 167 18.36 -1.36 4.72
N THR A 168 17.50 -2.37 4.83
CA THR A 168 17.81 -3.52 5.69
C THR A 168 17.71 -4.81 4.88
N SER A 169 18.71 -5.71 5.02
CA SER A 169 18.65 -7.03 4.41
C SER A 169 17.51 -7.88 5.02
N PRO A 170 16.93 -8.81 4.25
CA PRO A 170 15.82 -9.65 4.73
C PRO A 170 16.13 -10.37 6.05
N GLU A 171 17.34 -10.93 6.20
CA GLU A 171 17.76 -11.69 7.38
C GLU A 171 17.80 -10.79 8.63
N LYS A 172 18.38 -9.59 8.50
CA LYS A 172 18.44 -8.62 9.60
C LYS A 172 17.07 -8.07 9.96
N ALA A 173 16.19 -7.95 8.98
CA ALA A 173 14.82 -7.53 9.21
C ALA A 173 14.05 -8.58 10.00
N GLU A 174 14.19 -9.86 9.67
CA GLU A 174 13.52 -10.97 10.36
C GLU A 174 14.00 -11.10 11.82
N GLU A 175 15.31 -10.99 12.05
CA GLU A 175 15.89 -10.97 13.40
C GLU A 175 15.33 -9.81 14.23
N LEU A 176 15.29 -8.60 13.64
CA LEU A 176 14.76 -7.41 14.31
C LEU A 176 13.29 -7.57 14.66
N ILE A 177 12.46 -8.10 13.74
CA ILE A 177 11.03 -8.34 13.99
C ILE A 177 10.83 -9.36 15.11
N THR A 178 11.61 -10.44 15.12
CA THR A 178 11.54 -11.47 16.17
C THR A 178 11.87 -10.86 17.54
N ASN A 179 12.96 -10.11 17.63
CA ASN A 179 13.36 -9.41 18.85
C ASN A 179 12.31 -8.38 19.29
N PHE A 180 11.72 -7.65 18.35
CA PHE A 180 10.64 -6.71 18.62
C PHE A 180 9.40 -7.40 19.19
N GLN A 181 8.94 -8.48 18.54
CA GLN A 181 7.80 -9.26 19.02
C GLN A 181 8.03 -9.76 20.46
N GLN A 182 9.24 -10.28 20.71
CA GLN A 182 9.61 -10.79 22.05
C GLN A 182 9.66 -9.67 23.09
N ALA A 183 10.23 -8.50 22.75
CA ALA A 183 10.27 -7.35 23.66
C ALA A 183 8.88 -6.85 24.03
N VAL A 184 7.96 -6.77 23.05
CA VAL A 184 6.57 -6.36 23.26
C VAL A 184 5.81 -7.39 24.12
N LEU A 185 5.94 -8.69 23.80
CA LEU A 185 5.25 -9.77 24.53
C LEU A 185 5.73 -9.89 25.98
N THR A 186 7.02 -9.72 26.24
CA THR A 186 7.61 -9.82 27.61
C THR A 186 7.49 -8.52 28.41
N GLY A 187 7.07 -7.41 27.75
CA GLY A 187 6.96 -6.09 28.39
C GLY A 187 8.30 -5.46 28.75
N LYS A 188 9.42 -5.92 28.15
CA LYS A 188 10.77 -5.40 28.41
C LYS A 188 10.98 -4.09 27.68
N LEU A 189 10.73 -2.97 28.37
CA LEU A 189 10.78 -1.63 27.80
C LEU A 189 12.14 -1.29 27.20
N ASP A 190 13.24 -1.53 27.94
CA ASP A 190 14.61 -1.19 27.48
C ASP A 190 15.00 -1.93 26.19
N ASN A 191 14.59 -3.21 26.10
CA ASN A 191 14.83 -3.99 24.88
C ASN A 191 14.09 -3.40 23.69
N LEU A 192 12.83 -3.00 23.90
CA LEU A 192 12.03 -2.38 22.82
C LEU A 192 12.59 -1.01 22.43
N LEU A 193 13.00 -0.18 23.39
CA LEU A 193 13.64 1.11 23.12
C LEU A 193 14.93 0.98 22.30
N SER A 194 15.72 -0.08 22.52
CA SER A 194 16.96 -0.31 21.75
C SER A 194 16.72 -0.60 20.27
N LEU A 195 15.54 -1.15 19.93
CA LEU A 195 15.14 -1.49 18.55
C LEU A 195 14.49 -0.32 17.82
N LEU A 196 13.99 0.69 18.52
CA LEU A 196 13.30 1.84 17.95
C LEU A 196 14.26 3.00 17.65
N ALA A 197 14.02 3.71 16.57
CA ALA A 197 14.65 5.00 16.34
C ALA A 197 14.06 6.05 17.29
N LYS A 198 14.85 7.06 17.69
CA LYS A 198 14.41 8.11 18.62
C LYS A 198 13.19 8.89 18.14
N ASP A 199 13.09 9.08 16.84
CA ASP A 199 12.03 9.78 16.11
C ASP A 199 11.06 8.81 15.41
N VAL A 200 10.97 7.56 15.87
CA VAL A 200 10.05 6.56 15.33
C VAL A 200 8.62 7.07 15.28
N VAL A 201 7.92 6.77 14.19
CA VAL A 201 6.51 7.15 13.98
C VAL A 201 5.65 5.91 13.87
N LEU A 202 4.63 5.81 14.70
CA LEU A 202 3.58 4.80 14.62
C LEU A 202 2.31 5.42 14.05
N VAL A 203 1.81 4.82 12.97
CA VAL A 203 0.51 5.16 12.37
C VAL A 203 -0.37 3.92 12.43
N SER A 204 -1.61 4.06 12.90
CA SER A 204 -2.54 2.94 12.92
C SER A 204 -3.90 3.29 12.34
N ASP A 205 -4.48 2.34 11.64
CA ASP A 205 -5.77 2.43 10.97
C ASP A 205 -6.74 1.40 11.52
N GLY A 206 -7.77 1.87 12.22
CA GLY A 206 -8.89 1.06 12.70
C GLY A 206 -10.20 1.35 11.97
N GLY A 207 -10.26 2.42 11.16
CA GLY A 207 -11.43 2.83 10.40
C GLY A 207 -12.68 3.12 11.25
N GLY A 208 -12.50 3.44 12.53
CA GLY A 208 -13.59 3.57 13.51
C GLY A 208 -14.25 2.25 13.92
N LYS A 209 -13.84 1.10 13.34
CA LYS A 209 -14.41 -0.24 13.58
C LYS A 209 -13.56 -1.10 14.51
N ALA A 210 -12.27 -0.78 14.61
CA ALA A 210 -11.34 -1.46 15.51
C ALA A 210 -10.51 -0.45 16.30
N ARG A 211 -9.88 -0.95 17.37
CA ARG A 211 -9.02 -0.10 18.21
C ARG A 211 -7.77 0.32 17.47
N ALA A 212 -7.57 1.61 17.40
CA ALA A 212 -6.41 2.23 16.78
C ALA A 212 -6.16 3.60 17.42
N VAL A 213 -4.95 4.14 17.28
CA VAL A 213 -4.69 5.52 17.67
C VAL A 213 -5.19 6.45 16.57
N LEU A 214 -5.87 7.53 16.99
CA LEU A 214 -6.51 8.47 16.05
C LEU A 214 -5.52 9.48 15.45
N ARG A 215 -4.29 9.50 15.93
CA ARG A 215 -3.20 10.39 15.44
C ARG A 215 -1.88 9.63 15.47
N PRO A 216 -0.92 9.96 14.59
CA PRO A 216 0.42 9.38 14.66
C PRO A 216 1.05 9.57 16.04
N VAL A 217 1.70 8.52 16.56
CA VAL A 217 2.48 8.56 17.80
C VAL A 217 3.96 8.68 17.44
N ILE A 218 4.65 9.64 17.99
CA ILE A 218 6.04 9.97 17.67
C ILE A 218 6.91 9.77 18.91
N GLY A 219 8.09 9.20 18.71
CA GLY A 219 9.11 8.99 19.72
C GLY A 219 9.10 7.59 20.32
N ASP A 220 10.31 7.08 20.59
CA ASP A 220 10.55 5.72 21.02
C ASP A 220 9.84 5.36 22.34
N ASP A 221 9.89 6.22 23.34
CA ASP A 221 9.25 5.96 24.64
C ASP A 221 7.73 5.88 24.52
N HIS A 222 7.11 6.83 23.80
CA HIS A 222 5.65 6.84 23.62
C HIS A 222 5.18 5.60 22.83
N VAL A 223 5.89 5.26 21.75
CA VAL A 223 5.57 4.10 20.93
C VAL A 223 5.75 2.80 21.72
N ALA A 224 6.88 2.67 22.45
CA ALA A 224 7.15 1.45 23.22
C ALA A 224 6.09 1.21 24.33
N ARG A 225 5.78 2.25 25.11
CA ARG A 225 4.73 2.15 26.16
C ARG A 225 3.35 1.86 25.61
N LEU A 226 3.00 2.48 24.46
CA LEU A 226 1.74 2.20 23.78
C LEU A 226 1.65 0.72 23.37
N LEU A 227 2.69 0.18 22.72
CA LEU A 227 2.71 -1.21 22.23
C LEU A 227 2.64 -2.23 23.37
N ILE A 228 3.45 -2.05 24.42
CA ILE A 228 3.44 -2.91 25.60
C ILE A 228 2.07 -2.85 26.30
N GLY A 229 1.57 -1.64 26.55
CA GLY A 229 0.27 -1.45 27.22
C GLY A 229 -0.90 -2.00 26.41
N ALA A 230 -0.89 -1.81 25.09
CA ALA A 230 -1.91 -2.37 24.21
C ALA A 230 -1.86 -3.90 24.18
N THR A 231 -0.67 -4.51 24.17
CA THR A 231 -0.51 -5.97 24.19
C THR A 231 -0.94 -6.57 25.53
N GLN A 232 -0.57 -5.96 26.63
CA GLN A 232 -0.99 -6.40 27.98
C GLN A 232 -2.50 -6.32 28.18
N LYS A 233 -3.14 -5.25 27.67
CA LYS A 233 -4.56 -5.00 27.89
C LYS A 233 -5.46 -5.75 26.90
N PHE A 234 -5.01 -5.98 25.67
CA PHE A 234 -5.82 -6.46 24.56
C PHE A 234 -5.20 -7.64 23.80
N GLY A 235 -4.02 -8.13 24.21
CA GLY A 235 -3.38 -9.28 23.59
C GLY A 235 -4.21 -10.55 23.78
N SER A 236 -4.39 -11.32 22.72
CA SER A 236 -5.05 -12.62 22.77
C SER A 236 -4.00 -13.73 22.84
N LYS A 237 -4.22 -14.72 23.71
CA LYS A 237 -3.35 -15.89 23.84
C LYS A 237 -3.49 -16.89 22.68
N THR A 238 -4.57 -16.76 21.90
CA THR A 238 -4.87 -17.63 20.75
C THR A 238 -4.43 -17.03 19.41
N GLN A 239 -3.76 -15.88 19.45
CA GLN A 239 -3.32 -15.20 18.26
C GLN A 239 -2.10 -15.89 17.64
N ILE A 240 -2.18 -16.20 16.36
CA ILE A 240 -1.08 -16.73 15.56
C ILE A 240 -0.45 -15.58 14.80
N LEU A 241 0.88 -15.42 14.92
CA LEU A 241 1.66 -14.44 14.18
C LEU A 241 2.35 -15.13 13.01
N ARG A 242 2.23 -14.57 11.80
CA ARG A 242 2.94 -15.05 10.61
C ARG A 242 3.76 -13.89 10.04
N ASN A 243 5.07 -14.09 9.98
CA ASN A 243 5.97 -13.16 9.32
C ASN A 243 5.67 -13.14 7.81
N ALA A 244 5.69 -11.97 7.22
CA ALA A 244 5.38 -11.75 5.82
C ALA A 244 6.02 -10.45 5.31
N GLN A 245 6.07 -10.29 4.00
CA GLN A 245 6.29 -8.98 3.40
C GLN A 245 4.94 -8.27 3.21
N ILE A 246 4.85 -7.06 3.71
CA ILE A 246 3.66 -6.21 3.66
C ILE A 246 3.97 -5.01 2.76
N ASN A 247 3.45 -5.01 1.55
CA ASN A 247 3.79 -3.96 0.58
C ASN A 247 5.31 -3.79 0.39
N GLY A 248 6.05 -4.89 0.33
CA GLY A 248 7.51 -4.88 0.21
C GLY A 248 8.29 -4.51 1.49
N LEU A 249 7.60 -4.18 2.59
CA LEU A 249 8.20 -3.98 3.90
C LEU A 249 8.13 -5.27 4.72
N PRO A 250 9.14 -5.58 5.54
CA PRO A 250 9.06 -6.69 6.46
C PRO A 250 7.98 -6.43 7.51
N GLY A 251 7.30 -7.49 7.93
CA GLY A 251 6.18 -7.35 8.87
C GLY A 251 5.61 -8.68 9.31
N PHE A 252 4.43 -8.63 9.90
CA PHE A 252 3.67 -9.82 10.25
C PHE A 252 2.16 -9.58 10.20
N VAL A 253 1.44 -10.67 10.01
CA VAL A 253 -0.02 -10.73 10.10
C VAL A 253 -0.41 -11.52 11.35
N SER A 254 -1.35 -10.98 12.10
CA SER A 254 -1.95 -11.66 13.26
C SER A 254 -3.29 -12.26 12.87
N PHE A 255 -3.50 -13.53 13.20
CA PHE A 255 -4.73 -14.26 12.94
C PHE A 255 -5.38 -14.72 14.24
N GLU A 256 -6.70 -14.68 14.30
CA GLU A 256 -7.54 -15.40 15.26
C GLU A 256 -8.43 -16.39 14.48
N GLY A 257 -8.18 -17.68 14.65
CA GLY A 257 -8.75 -18.68 13.75
C GLY A 257 -8.36 -18.41 12.28
N ASN A 258 -9.36 -18.25 11.44
CA ASN A 258 -9.17 -17.99 10.00
C ASN A 258 -9.27 -16.51 9.61
N GLN A 259 -9.31 -15.59 10.58
CA GLN A 259 -9.46 -14.16 10.30
C GLN A 259 -8.17 -13.40 10.63
N ALA A 260 -7.70 -12.59 9.70
CA ALA A 260 -6.66 -11.61 9.97
C ALA A 260 -7.25 -10.49 10.83
N THR A 261 -6.61 -10.22 11.98
CA THR A 261 -7.05 -9.21 12.93
C THR A 261 -6.16 -8.00 12.97
N ARG A 262 -4.92 -8.16 12.52
CA ARG A 262 -3.93 -7.07 12.49
C ARG A 262 -2.84 -7.37 11.47
N VAL A 263 -2.38 -6.32 10.81
CA VAL A 263 -1.16 -6.33 10.00
C VAL A 263 -0.24 -5.26 10.55
N ILE A 264 1.04 -5.60 10.73
CA ILE A 264 2.08 -4.63 11.12
C ILE A 264 3.21 -4.70 10.10
N ALA A 265 3.53 -3.54 9.52
CA ALA A 265 4.68 -3.37 8.62
C ALA A 265 5.71 -2.44 9.26
N PHE A 266 7.00 -2.77 9.04
CA PHE A 266 8.13 -2.10 9.64
C PHE A 266 8.94 -1.35 8.59
N GLY A 267 9.05 -0.04 8.74
CA GLY A 267 10.05 0.74 8.04
C GLY A 267 11.35 0.74 8.84
N ILE A 268 12.36 0.02 8.36
CA ILE A 268 13.64 -0.16 9.06
C ILE A 268 14.71 0.67 8.36
N ARG A 269 15.46 1.45 9.14
CA ARG A 269 16.60 2.23 8.66
C ARG A 269 17.74 2.17 9.67
N ASN A 270 18.98 1.94 9.19
CA ASN A 270 20.17 1.83 10.04
C ASN A 270 19.98 0.81 11.17
N GLY A 271 19.35 -0.34 10.90
CA GLY A 271 19.10 -1.40 11.88
C GLY A 271 18.10 -1.06 12.99
N ARG A 272 17.29 0.02 12.84
CA ARG A 272 16.25 0.41 13.79
C ARG A 272 14.92 0.63 13.09
N VAL A 273 13.85 0.42 13.84
CA VAL A 273 12.49 0.71 13.38
C VAL A 273 12.26 2.20 13.35
N GLN A 274 12.11 2.77 12.15
CA GLN A 274 11.83 4.18 11.92
C GLN A 274 10.33 4.46 11.79
N SER A 275 9.58 3.49 11.29
CA SER A 275 8.12 3.62 11.09
C SER A 275 7.42 2.30 11.38
N LEU A 276 6.24 2.40 11.98
CA LEU A 276 5.32 1.30 12.21
C LEU A 276 3.97 1.65 11.59
N PHE A 277 3.51 0.79 10.67
CA PHE A 277 2.19 0.90 10.06
C PHE A 277 1.34 -0.26 10.54
N ILE A 278 0.23 0.03 11.25
CA ILE A 278 -0.63 -0.96 11.87
C ILE A 278 -2.03 -0.84 11.28
N VAL A 279 -2.46 -1.86 10.55
CA VAL A 279 -3.83 -1.95 10.04
C VAL A 279 -4.61 -2.93 10.90
N THR A 280 -5.68 -2.44 11.53
CA THR A 280 -6.62 -3.23 12.34
C THR A 280 -8.06 -3.10 11.82
N ASN A 281 -8.30 -2.25 10.81
CA ASN A 281 -9.60 -2.09 10.19
C ASN A 281 -10.04 -3.42 9.55
N PRO A 282 -11.11 -4.06 10.04
CA PRO A 282 -11.52 -5.39 9.56
C PRO A 282 -11.93 -5.39 8.07
N ASP A 283 -12.42 -4.26 7.55
CA ASP A 283 -12.79 -4.18 6.14
C ASP A 283 -11.57 -4.30 5.23
N LYS A 284 -10.42 -3.76 5.67
CA LYS A 284 -9.14 -3.80 4.93
C LYS A 284 -8.38 -5.12 5.08
N LEU A 285 -8.84 -6.02 5.92
CA LEU A 285 -8.19 -7.31 6.18
C LEU A 285 -8.98 -8.51 5.65
N ARG A 286 -10.16 -8.30 5.06
CA ARG A 286 -11.06 -9.37 4.61
C ARG A 286 -10.46 -10.28 3.54
N HIS A 287 -9.58 -9.74 2.70
CA HIS A 287 -8.94 -10.50 1.62
C HIS A 287 -7.80 -11.40 2.12
N LEU A 288 -7.30 -11.17 3.35
CA LEU A 288 -6.22 -11.97 3.92
C LEU A 288 -6.77 -13.26 4.54
N ARG A 289 -6.22 -14.39 4.11
CA ARG A 289 -6.53 -15.71 4.65
C ARG A 289 -5.26 -16.37 5.15
N PRO A 290 -5.30 -17.15 6.25
CA PRO A 290 -4.19 -18.02 6.59
C PRO A 290 -4.09 -19.08 5.49
N ASN A 291 -2.93 -19.17 4.80
CA ASN A 291 -2.69 -20.31 3.93
C ASN A 291 -2.74 -21.59 4.75
N ARG A 292 -3.45 -22.59 4.23
CA ARG A 292 -3.56 -23.92 4.84
C ARG A 292 -2.24 -24.67 4.79
#